data_61c7e4324e1df2e667c662066c3cc331
#
_entry.id   61c7e4324e1df2e667c662066c3cc331
#
_cell.length_a   1.000
_cell.length_b   1.000
_cell.length_c   1.000
_cell.angle_alpha   90.00
_cell.angle_beta   90.00
_cell.angle_gamma   90.00
#
_symmetry.space_group_name_H-M   'P 1'
#
loop_
_entity.id
_entity.type
_entity.pdbx_description
1 polymer ?
#
loop_
_entity_poly.entity_id
_entity_poly.type
_entity_poly.pdbx_seq_one_letter_code
_entity_poly.pdbx_strand_id
1 'polypeptide(L)'
;MLPRYDEFYMPLLHVLQDGKTYTMKEVKKRIAENLHLSDEALLERLASGRQSVYDNRVNWAKTYLKKAKVVESPKRAQIMITDRGKALIASGEVVTNALLEEKYPEFAEFCGKKDTDETVATPTLALSEETPQEVLDRVYGTINEQLADELLAEIMGQSAKFFEILVVDLMKAMNYGDGFVTKLSGDDGIDGIIHEDKLG
;
A
#
# COMPACT_ATOMS: atom_id res chain seq x y z
N MET A 1 11.48 -1.09 13.98
CA MET A 1 10.29 -0.45 13.37
C MET A 1 10.77 0.50 12.29
N LEU A 2 10.17 0.50 11.11
CA LEU A 2 10.52 1.42 10.02
C LEU A 2 10.03 2.84 10.33
N PRO A 3 10.82 3.89 10.01
CA PRO A 3 10.37 5.28 10.09
C PRO A 3 9.11 5.53 9.23
N ARG A 4 8.31 6.52 9.60
CA ARG A 4 7.19 6.99 8.77
C ARG A 4 7.71 7.62 7.49
N TYR A 5 6.83 7.81 6.49
CA TYR A 5 7.27 8.35 5.20
C TYR A 5 7.84 9.78 5.30
N ASP A 6 7.31 10.61 6.20
CA ASP A 6 7.79 11.98 6.42
C ASP A 6 9.15 12.03 7.14
N GLU A 7 9.47 11.04 7.95
CA GLU A 7 10.78 10.89 8.58
C GLU A 7 11.89 10.54 7.56
N PHE A 8 11.53 10.09 6.36
CA PHE A 8 12.48 9.89 5.27
C PHE A 8 12.83 11.15 4.47
N TYR A 9 12.17 12.29 4.73
CA TYR A 9 12.48 13.54 4.03
C TYR A 9 13.93 13.96 4.21
N MET A 10 14.37 14.10 5.44
CA MET A 10 15.76 14.52 5.74
C MET A 10 16.81 13.49 5.28
N PRO A 11 16.66 12.18 5.57
CA PRO A 11 17.57 11.16 5.04
C PRO A 11 17.69 11.19 3.51
N LEU A 12 16.59 11.40 2.78
CA LEU A 12 16.59 11.50 1.33
C LEU A 12 17.34 12.75 0.86
N LEU A 13 17.08 13.90 1.47
CA LEU A 13 17.76 15.16 1.14
C LEU A 13 19.27 15.09 1.43
N HIS A 14 19.67 14.49 2.54
CA HIS A 14 21.07 14.30 2.89
C HIS A 14 21.83 13.43 1.87
N VAL A 15 21.18 12.38 1.33
CA VAL A 15 21.78 11.56 0.26
C VAL A 15 22.03 12.38 -1.00
N LEU A 16 21.20 13.38 -1.27
CA LEU A 16 21.27 14.23 -2.48
C LEU A 16 22.03 15.53 -2.27
N GLN A 17 22.53 15.83 -1.07
CA GLN A 17 23.10 17.15 -0.72
C GLN A 17 24.29 17.57 -1.58
N ASP A 18 25.00 16.61 -2.18
CA ASP A 18 26.13 16.90 -3.09
C ASP A 18 25.70 17.45 -4.46
N GLY A 19 24.41 17.55 -4.73
CA GLY A 19 23.84 18.07 -5.97
C GLY A 19 23.95 17.14 -7.17
N LYS A 20 24.40 15.90 -6.98
CA LYS A 20 24.46 14.92 -8.06
C LYS A 20 23.12 14.26 -8.32
N THR A 21 23.00 13.71 -9.52
CA THR A 21 21.84 12.89 -9.89
C THR A 21 22.07 11.44 -9.50
N TYR A 22 21.10 10.86 -8.79
CA TYR A 22 21.13 9.47 -8.35
C TYR A 22 19.94 8.68 -8.91
N THR A 23 20.10 7.39 -9.05
CA THR A 23 18.95 6.51 -9.28
C THR A 23 18.20 6.27 -7.95
N MET A 24 16.89 6.04 -8.03
CA MET A 24 16.11 5.71 -6.82
C MET A 24 16.60 4.45 -6.11
N LYS A 25 17.21 3.51 -6.85
CA LYS A 25 17.81 2.32 -6.26
C LYS A 25 19.02 2.66 -5.37
N GLU A 26 19.89 3.55 -5.85
CA GLU A 26 21.05 4.03 -5.08
C GLU A 26 20.62 4.85 -3.86
N VAL A 27 19.63 5.74 -4.03
CA VAL A 27 19.11 6.56 -2.92
C VAL A 27 18.56 5.66 -1.82
N LYS A 28 17.71 4.70 -2.15
CA LYS A 28 17.15 3.75 -1.19
C LYS A 28 18.24 2.96 -0.47
N LYS A 29 19.23 2.43 -1.22
CA LYS A 29 20.35 1.71 -0.61
C LYS A 29 21.09 2.56 0.42
N ARG A 30 21.44 3.81 0.06
CA ARG A 30 22.15 4.74 0.96
C ARG A 30 21.32 5.14 2.18
N ILE A 31 20.01 5.35 2.01
CA ILE A 31 19.11 5.64 3.14
C ILE A 31 19.09 4.46 4.11
N ALA A 32 18.95 3.22 3.61
CA ALA A 32 18.93 2.03 4.44
C ALA A 32 20.25 1.86 5.21
N GLU A 33 21.38 2.08 4.56
CA GLU A 33 22.72 2.05 5.15
C GLU A 33 22.88 3.13 6.23
N ASN A 34 22.50 4.39 5.93
CA ASN A 34 22.64 5.52 6.85
C ASN A 34 21.75 5.39 8.10
N LEU A 35 20.59 4.79 7.96
CA LEU A 35 19.65 4.54 9.07
C LEU A 35 19.89 3.19 9.75
N HIS A 36 20.87 2.40 9.30
CA HIS A 36 21.18 1.08 9.82
C HIS A 36 19.95 0.16 9.90
N LEU A 37 19.12 0.18 8.84
CA LEU A 37 17.91 -0.64 8.79
C LEU A 37 18.27 -2.12 8.67
N SER A 38 17.58 -2.97 9.44
CA SER A 38 17.80 -4.43 9.36
C SER A 38 17.17 -5.00 8.08
N ASP A 39 17.70 -6.13 7.62
CA ASP A 39 17.17 -6.85 6.47
C ASP A 39 15.69 -7.23 6.65
N GLU A 40 15.29 -7.59 7.88
CA GLU A 40 13.90 -7.90 8.23
C GLU A 40 13.00 -6.69 7.98
N ALA A 41 13.41 -5.48 8.41
CA ALA A 41 12.65 -4.25 8.19
C ALA A 41 12.54 -3.91 6.69
N LEU A 42 13.58 -4.18 5.90
CA LEU A 42 13.57 -3.95 4.45
C LEU A 42 12.67 -4.94 3.69
N LEU A 43 12.47 -6.14 4.25
CA LEU A 43 11.62 -7.20 3.68
C LEU A 43 10.16 -7.08 4.10
N GLU A 44 9.83 -6.25 5.12
CA GLU A 44 8.45 -6.01 5.56
C GLU A 44 7.59 -5.54 4.38
N ARG A 45 6.46 -6.23 4.15
CA ARG A 45 5.58 -5.95 3.01
C ARG A 45 4.28 -5.28 3.44
N LEU A 46 3.72 -4.48 2.55
CA LEU A 46 2.35 -3.99 2.64
C LEU A 46 1.37 -5.17 2.69
N ALA A 47 0.18 -4.96 3.24
CA ALA A 47 -0.86 -6.00 3.34
C ALA A 47 -1.20 -6.65 1.98
N SER A 48 -1.14 -5.88 0.89
CA SER A 48 -1.29 -6.38 -0.49
C SER A 48 -0.16 -7.30 -0.95
N GLY A 49 0.95 -7.38 -0.24
CA GLY A 49 2.15 -8.15 -0.60
C GLY A 49 2.91 -7.65 -1.83
N ARG A 50 2.42 -6.60 -2.51
CA ARG A 50 2.96 -6.13 -3.81
C ARG A 50 4.27 -5.36 -3.69
N GLN A 51 4.48 -4.66 -2.57
CA GLN A 51 5.61 -3.77 -2.36
C GLN A 51 6.10 -3.85 -0.92
N SER A 52 7.40 -3.59 -0.65
CA SER A 52 7.85 -3.44 0.73
C SER A 52 7.37 -2.10 1.32
N VAL A 53 7.12 -2.09 2.62
CA VAL A 53 6.74 -0.87 3.38
C VAL A 53 7.83 0.19 3.23
N TYR A 54 9.11 -0.19 3.32
CA TYR A 54 10.25 0.68 3.10
C TYR A 54 10.22 1.37 1.73
N ASP A 55 10.09 0.57 0.66
CA ASP A 55 10.03 1.09 -0.70
C ASP A 55 8.86 2.04 -0.92
N ASN A 56 7.71 1.70 -0.35
CA ASN A 56 6.52 2.52 -0.40
C ASN A 56 6.77 3.88 0.26
N ARG A 57 7.23 3.88 1.51
CA ARG A 57 7.44 5.11 2.29
C ARG A 57 8.50 6.02 1.67
N VAL A 58 9.62 5.49 1.20
CA VAL A 58 10.66 6.29 0.50
C VAL A 58 10.13 6.85 -0.82
N ASN A 59 9.32 6.10 -1.57
CA ASN A 59 8.71 6.58 -2.81
C ASN A 59 7.71 7.72 -2.54
N TRP A 60 6.91 7.63 -1.47
CA TRP A 60 6.01 8.70 -1.08
C TRP A 60 6.75 9.93 -0.56
N ALA A 61 7.81 9.75 0.23
CA ALA A 61 8.70 10.84 0.63
C ALA A 61 9.23 11.60 -0.60
N LYS A 62 9.78 10.88 -1.59
CA LYS A 62 10.21 11.47 -2.86
C LYS A 62 9.06 12.22 -3.55
N THR A 63 7.87 11.63 -3.59
CA THR A 63 6.72 12.24 -4.28
C THR A 63 6.34 13.57 -3.65
N TYR A 64 6.29 13.64 -2.33
CA TYR A 64 5.95 14.86 -1.61
C TYR A 64 7.04 15.94 -1.74
N LEU A 65 8.32 15.59 -1.58
CA LEU A 65 9.42 16.50 -1.82
C LEU A 65 9.46 17.03 -3.27
N LYS A 66 9.08 16.19 -4.24
CA LYS A 66 8.94 16.61 -5.64
C LYS A 66 7.78 17.58 -5.83
N LYS A 67 6.66 17.38 -5.16
CA LYS A 67 5.51 18.30 -5.19
C LYS A 67 5.86 19.66 -4.59
N ALA A 68 6.65 19.68 -3.52
CA ALA A 68 7.22 20.89 -2.94
C ALA A 68 8.36 21.52 -3.78
N LYS A 69 8.74 20.89 -4.91
CA LYS A 69 9.87 21.30 -5.77
C LYS A 69 11.22 21.37 -5.02
N VAL A 70 11.37 20.60 -3.97
CA VAL A 70 12.60 20.47 -3.18
C VAL A 70 13.56 19.49 -3.84
N VAL A 71 13.03 18.53 -4.57
CA VAL A 71 13.77 17.62 -5.45
C VAL A 71 13.12 17.58 -6.83
N GLU A 72 13.89 17.20 -7.83
CA GLU A 72 13.40 17.03 -9.20
C GLU A 72 13.87 15.71 -9.81
N SER A 73 13.24 15.31 -10.91
CA SER A 73 13.56 14.08 -11.63
C SER A 73 13.96 14.45 -13.07
N PRO A 74 15.27 14.62 -13.35
CA PRO A 74 15.72 15.03 -14.68
C PRO A 74 15.45 13.96 -15.74
N LYS A 75 15.44 12.68 -15.35
CA LYS A 75 15.10 11.53 -16.19
C LYS A 75 14.26 10.53 -15.39
N ARG A 76 13.67 9.55 -16.11
CA ARG A 76 12.94 8.44 -15.48
C ARG A 76 13.83 7.71 -14.45
N ALA A 77 13.29 7.46 -13.27
CA ALA A 77 13.95 6.79 -12.13
C ALA A 77 15.20 7.51 -11.59
N GLN A 78 15.45 8.74 -11.98
CA GLN A 78 16.51 9.57 -11.43
C GLN A 78 15.93 10.69 -10.57
N ILE A 79 16.75 11.17 -9.62
CA ILE A 79 16.39 12.23 -8.69
C ILE A 79 17.64 13.07 -8.39
N MET A 80 17.43 14.38 -8.23
CA MET A 80 18.44 15.30 -7.74
C MET A 80 17.80 16.37 -6.85
N ILE A 81 18.61 16.99 -6.00
CA ILE A 81 18.17 18.09 -5.14
C ILE A 81 18.12 19.38 -5.95
N THR A 82 17.13 20.23 -5.65
CA THR A 82 17.04 21.59 -6.18
C THR A 82 17.71 22.60 -5.24
N ASP A 83 17.82 23.86 -5.67
CA ASP A 83 18.32 24.94 -4.78
C ASP A 83 17.39 25.18 -3.59
N ARG A 84 16.06 24.95 -3.74
CA ARG A 84 15.11 24.93 -2.61
C ARG A 84 15.46 23.84 -1.60
N GLY A 85 15.81 22.65 -2.07
CA GLY A 85 16.22 21.54 -1.21
C GLY A 85 17.52 21.82 -0.46
N LYS A 86 18.50 22.45 -1.13
CA LYS A 86 19.75 22.85 -0.48
C LYS A 86 19.50 23.91 0.60
N ALA A 87 18.66 24.91 0.30
CA ALA A 87 18.27 25.93 1.27
C ALA A 87 17.56 25.33 2.48
N LEU A 88 16.70 24.31 2.26
CA LEU A 88 15.99 23.62 3.32
C LEU A 88 16.94 22.82 4.24
N ILE A 89 17.97 22.16 3.69
CA ILE A 89 19.01 21.52 4.50
C ILE A 89 19.79 22.57 5.29
N ALA A 90 20.16 23.71 4.65
CA ALA A 90 20.95 24.76 5.26
C ALA A 90 20.20 25.47 6.41
N SER A 91 18.86 25.50 6.39
CA SER A 91 18.07 26.10 7.48
C SER A 91 18.13 25.28 8.79
N GLY A 92 18.49 24.01 8.72
CA GLY A 92 18.54 23.12 9.88
C GLY A 92 17.17 22.78 10.46
N GLU A 93 16.08 23.15 9.78
CA GLU A 93 14.71 22.87 10.25
C GLU A 93 14.33 21.42 10.01
N VAL A 94 13.54 20.88 10.91
CA VAL A 94 12.97 19.53 10.73
C VAL A 94 11.91 19.58 9.63
N VAL A 95 12.14 18.88 8.53
CA VAL A 95 11.22 18.87 7.38
C VAL A 95 10.02 18.00 7.72
N THR A 96 8.87 18.64 7.85
CA THR A 96 7.57 18.02 8.09
C THR A 96 6.59 18.43 6.99
N ASN A 97 5.46 17.71 6.89
CA ASN A 97 4.40 18.09 5.98
C ASN A 97 3.89 19.52 6.23
N ALA A 98 3.73 19.91 7.50
CA ALA A 98 3.30 21.25 7.89
C ALA A 98 4.28 22.32 7.39
N LEU A 99 5.60 22.09 7.55
CA LEU A 99 6.61 22.99 7.05
C LEU A 99 6.59 23.10 5.50
N LEU A 100 6.37 21.95 4.82
CA LEU A 100 6.28 21.95 3.36
C LEU A 100 5.02 22.69 2.88
N GLU A 101 3.89 22.57 3.56
CA GLU A 101 2.65 23.32 3.25
C GLU A 101 2.84 24.85 3.46
N GLU A 102 3.48 25.24 4.55
CA GLU A 102 3.71 26.63 4.88
C GLU A 102 4.66 27.31 3.88
N LYS A 103 5.77 26.64 3.56
CA LYS A 103 6.83 27.24 2.73
C LYS A 103 6.60 27.12 1.22
N TYR A 104 5.84 26.12 0.77
CA TYR A 104 5.71 25.79 -0.65
C TYR A 104 4.24 25.74 -1.10
N PRO A 105 3.72 26.81 -1.71
CA PRO A 105 2.32 26.87 -2.16
C PRO A 105 1.91 25.71 -3.09
N GLU A 106 2.85 25.22 -3.91
CA GLU A 106 2.59 24.10 -4.80
C GLU A 106 2.33 22.79 -4.03
N PHE A 107 2.91 22.64 -2.86
CA PHE A 107 2.64 21.52 -1.99
C PHE A 107 1.30 21.69 -1.25
N ALA A 108 0.99 22.88 -0.77
CA ALA A 108 -0.31 23.19 -0.16
C ALA A 108 -1.47 22.97 -1.16
N GLU A 109 -1.29 23.37 -2.40
CA GLU A 109 -2.27 23.13 -3.49
C GLU A 109 -2.44 21.62 -3.75
N PHE A 110 -1.36 20.85 -3.73
CA PHE A 110 -1.42 19.40 -3.88
C PHE A 110 -2.15 18.71 -2.72
N CYS A 111 -2.01 19.21 -1.50
CA CYS A 111 -2.72 18.69 -0.32
C CYS A 111 -4.21 19.06 -0.27
N GLY A 112 -4.71 19.85 -1.23
CA GLY A 112 -6.13 20.17 -1.35
C GLY A 112 -6.59 21.39 -0.58
N LYS A 113 -5.68 22.22 -0.07
CA LYS A 113 -6.02 23.56 0.43
C LYS A 113 -6.25 24.52 -0.75
N LYS A 114 -7.33 24.33 -1.49
CA LYS A 114 -7.93 25.42 -2.26
C LYS A 114 -8.89 26.16 -1.36
N ASP A 115 -8.59 27.43 -1.09
CA ASP A 115 -9.61 28.38 -0.68
C ASP A 115 -10.69 28.41 -1.76
N THR A 116 -11.92 28.24 -1.33
CA THR A 116 -13.20 28.49 -2.01
C THR A 116 -14.04 27.27 -2.41
N ASP A 117 -15.17 27.29 -1.78
CA ASP A 117 -16.52 26.97 -2.25
C ASP A 117 -16.91 25.52 -2.57
N GLU A 118 -18.03 25.21 -2.01
CA GLU A 118 -18.75 23.95 -1.94
C GLU A 118 -18.88 23.19 -3.26
N THR A 119 -18.98 21.90 -3.06
CA THR A 119 -19.45 20.83 -3.94
C THR A 119 -18.35 20.06 -4.68
N VAL A 120 -18.15 18.91 -4.18
CA VAL A 120 -17.37 17.71 -4.49
C VAL A 120 -16.20 17.56 -3.54
N ALA A 121 -16.42 16.78 -2.49
CA ALA A 121 -15.37 16.31 -1.61
C ALA A 121 -14.40 15.43 -2.39
N THR A 122 -13.42 16.05 -3.03
CA THR A 122 -12.19 15.36 -3.37
C THR A 122 -11.59 14.90 -2.03
N PRO A 123 -11.28 13.63 -1.82
CA PRO A 123 -10.68 13.21 -0.58
C PRO A 123 -9.41 14.04 -0.40
N THR A 124 -9.47 15.01 0.50
CA THR A 124 -8.28 15.71 1.00
C THR A 124 -7.37 14.62 1.47
N LEU A 125 -6.18 14.51 0.87
CA LEU A 125 -5.12 13.65 1.39
C LEU A 125 -4.75 14.27 2.75
N ALA A 126 -5.58 14.01 3.76
CA ALA A 126 -5.24 14.35 5.12
C ALA A 126 -3.86 13.75 5.36
N LEU A 127 -2.91 14.62 5.75
CA LEU A 127 -1.54 14.23 6.01
C LEU A 127 -1.55 13.26 7.19
N SER A 128 -1.82 12.00 6.90
CA SER A 128 -1.84 10.91 7.87
C SER A 128 -0.41 10.44 8.12
N GLU A 129 -0.21 9.72 9.21
CA GLU A 129 1.07 9.06 9.49
C GLU A 129 1.37 7.92 8.51
N GLU A 130 0.31 7.42 7.85
CA GLU A 130 0.36 6.38 6.82
C GLU A 130 0.43 6.99 5.42
N THR A 131 1.07 6.30 4.50
CA THR A 131 1.00 6.66 3.09
C THR A 131 -0.40 6.36 2.53
N PRO A 132 -0.84 7.05 1.45
CA PRO A 132 -2.10 6.73 0.79
C PRO A 132 -2.25 5.26 0.38
N GLN A 133 -1.14 4.59 0.05
CA GLN A 133 -1.14 3.16 -0.26
C GLN A 133 -1.38 2.31 0.99
N GLU A 134 -0.77 2.64 2.12
CA GLU A 134 -0.99 1.95 3.39
C GLU A 134 -2.45 2.09 3.84
N VAL A 135 -3.03 3.29 3.71
CA VAL A 135 -4.45 3.53 4.01
C VAL A 135 -5.36 2.69 3.11
N LEU A 136 -5.09 2.67 1.80
CA LEU A 136 -5.85 1.87 0.84
C LEU A 136 -5.79 0.39 1.19
N ASP A 137 -4.60 -0.15 1.43
CA ASP A 137 -4.40 -1.56 1.75
C ASP A 137 -5.12 -1.93 3.06
N ARG A 138 -5.06 -1.06 4.07
CA ARG A 138 -5.77 -1.27 5.35
C ARG A 138 -7.29 -1.25 5.17
N VAL A 139 -7.83 -0.23 4.50
CA VAL A 139 -9.28 -0.12 4.26
C VAL A 139 -9.79 -1.31 3.43
N TYR A 140 -9.04 -1.71 2.40
CA TYR A 140 -9.40 -2.86 1.58
C TYR A 140 -9.38 -4.16 2.39
N GLY A 141 -8.38 -4.33 3.27
CA GLY A 141 -8.33 -5.45 4.21
C GLY A 141 -9.57 -5.51 5.11
N THR A 142 -9.93 -4.39 5.74
CA THR A 142 -11.11 -4.30 6.61
C THR A 142 -12.41 -4.64 5.86
N ILE A 143 -12.58 -4.13 4.62
CA ILE A 143 -13.76 -4.43 3.80
C ILE A 143 -13.83 -5.92 3.47
N ASN A 144 -12.70 -6.54 3.12
CA ASN A 144 -12.66 -7.97 2.81
C ASN A 144 -12.93 -8.86 4.04
N GLU A 145 -12.41 -8.48 5.21
CA GLU A 145 -12.71 -9.19 6.47
C GLU A 145 -14.19 -9.10 6.79
N GLN A 146 -14.78 -7.90 6.72
CA GLN A 146 -16.20 -7.72 6.94
C GLN A 146 -17.04 -8.53 5.95
N LEU A 147 -16.70 -8.51 4.66
CA LEU A 147 -17.38 -9.29 3.63
C LEU A 147 -17.28 -10.79 3.89
N ALA A 148 -16.11 -11.27 4.34
CA ALA A 148 -15.92 -12.68 4.68
C ALA A 148 -16.81 -13.09 5.86
N ASP A 149 -16.89 -12.26 6.89
CA ASP A 149 -17.76 -12.49 8.06
C ASP A 149 -19.25 -12.50 7.66
N GLU A 150 -19.68 -11.54 6.84
CA GLU A 150 -21.06 -11.47 6.33
C GLU A 150 -21.41 -12.70 5.47
N LEU A 151 -20.51 -13.11 4.57
CA LEU A 151 -20.70 -14.32 3.76
C LEU A 151 -20.75 -15.57 4.60
N LEU A 152 -19.87 -15.69 5.60
CA LEU A 152 -19.87 -16.82 6.50
C LEU A 152 -21.18 -16.90 7.31
N ALA A 153 -21.65 -15.75 7.83
CA ALA A 153 -22.91 -15.68 8.57
C ALA A 153 -24.11 -16.08 7.68
N GLU A 154 -24.13 -15.63 6.42
CA GLU A 154 -25.16 -15.99 5.46
C GLU A 154 -25.14 -17.49 5.15
N ILE A 155 -23.96 -18.07 4.90
CA ILE A 155 -23.78 -19.50 4.66
C ILE A 155 -24.25 -20.33 5.87
N MET A 156 -23.88 -19.93 7.08
CA MET A 156 -24.28 -20.61 8.31
C MET A 156 -25.78 -20.53 8.59
N GLY A 157 -26.47 -19.55 8.02
CA GLY A 157 -27.96 -19.45 8.07
C GLY A 157 -28.69 -20.34 7.07
N GLN A 158 -27.98 -20.97 6.14
CA GLN A 158 -28.59 -21.81 5.10
C GLN A 158 -28.81 -23.26 5.55
N SER A 159 -29.53 -24.02 4.71
CA SER A 159 -29.77 -25.46 4.97
C SER A 159 -28.48 -26.27 4.74
N ALA A 160 -28.41 -27.45 5.42
CA ALA A 160 -27.32 -28.41 5.20
C ALA A 160 -27.14 -28.75 3.71
N LYS A 161 -28.26 -28.95 3.01
CA LYS A 161 -28.24 -29.22 1.56
C LYS A 161 -27.62 -28.10 0.74
N PHE A 162 -27.86 -26.85 1.10
CA PHE A 162 -27.23 -25.72 0.45
C PHE A 162 -25.71 -25.78 0.65
N PHE A 163 -25.27 -26.10 1.87
CA PHE A 163 -23.84 -26.18 2.17
C PHE A 163 -23.15 -27.31 1.37
N GLU A 164 -23.79 -28.50 1.26
CA GLU A 164 -23.27 -29.57 0.41
C GLU A 164 -23.09 -29.16 -1.04
N ILE A 165 -24.09 -28.49 -1.62
CA ILE A 165 -23.99 -27.95 -2.99
C ILE A 165 -22.89 -26.91 -3.11
N LEU A 166 -22.82 -25.95 -2.17
CA LEU A 166 -21.83 -24.89 -2.16
C LEU A 166 -20.41 -25.44 -2.13
N VAL A 167 -20.14 -26.46 -1.30
CA VAL A 167 -18.81 -27.09 -1.22
C VAL A 167 -18.43 -27.75 -2.54
N VAL A 168 -19.34 -28.49 -3.16
CA VAL A 168 -19.08 -29.13 -4.46
C VAL A 168 -18.82 -28.09 -5.55
N ASP A 169 -19.62 -27.03 -5.60
CA ASP A 169 -19.45 -25.96 -6.59
C ASP A 169 -18.16 -25.16 -6.36
N LEU A 170 -17.79 -24.93 -5.10
CA LEU A 170 -16.52 -24.30 -4.75
C LEU A 170 -15.33 -25.15 -5.21
N MET A 171 -15.34 -26.44 -4.95
CA MET A 171 -14.29 -27.37 -5.38
C MET A 171 -14.15 -27.39 -6.92
N LYS A 172 -15.27 -27.39 -7.65
CA LYS A 172 -15.27 -27.25 -9.12
C LYS A 172 -14.64 -25.90 -9.55
N ALA A 173 -15.06 -24.81 -8.93
CA ALA A 173 -14.54 -23.46 -9.24
C ALA A 173 -13.04 -23.34 -8.96
N MET A 174 -12.54 -24.04 -7.94
CA MET A 174 -11.11 -24.15 -7.61
C MET A 174 -10.35 -25.13 -8.51
N ASN A 175 -11.02 -25.72 -9.51
CA ASN A 175 -10.46 -26.66 -10.48
C ASN A 175 -9.92 -27.98 -9.87
N TYR A 176 -10.53 -28.45 -8.77
CA TYR A 176 -10.22 -29.77 -8.20
C TYR A 176 -10.81 -30.92 -9.02
N GLY A 177 -11.69 -30.65 -9.97
CA GLY A 177 -12.30 -31.63 -10.84
C GLY A 177 -13.80 -31.41 -11.02
N ASP A 178 -14.48 -32.41 -11.60
CA ASP A 178 -15.94 -32.46 -11.72
C ASP A 178 -16.55 -33.24 -10.56
N GLY A 179 -17.75 -32.85 -10.11
CA GLY A 179 -18.37 -33.50 -8.99
C GLY A 179 -19.88 -33.26 -8.92
N PHE A 180 -20.52 -33.98 -8.02
CA PHE A 180 -21.95 -33.89 -7.76
C PHE A 180 -22.27 -34.17 -6.28
N VAL A 181 -23.38 -33.60 -5.81
CA VAL A 181 -23.90 -33.82 -4.47
C VAL A 181 -24.64 -35.15 -4.48
N THR A 182 -24.45 -35.98 -3.45
CA THR A 182 -25.11 -37.29 -3.28
C THR A 182 -26.57 -37.11 -2.87
N LYS A 183 -27.35 -38.22 -2.80
CA LYS A 183 -28.76 -38.16 -2.40
C LYS A 183 -28.88 -38.07 -0.88
N LEU A 184 -29.90 -37.34 -0.42
CA LEU A 184 -30.20 -37.01 0.99
C LEU A 184 -30.45 -38.22 1.94
N SER A 185 -30.41 -39.47 1.51
CA SER A 185 -30.62 -40.61 2.37
C SER A 185 -29.99 -41.88 1.81
N GLY A 186 -29.28 -42.61 2.68
CA GLY A 186 -28.73 -43.93 2.36
C GLY A 186 -27.36 -43.92 1.68
N ASP A 187 -26.55 -42.86 1.90
CA ASP A 187 -25.24 -42.67 1.30
C ASP A 187 -24.07 -42.74 2.29
N ASP A 188 -24.30 -43.39 3.45
CA ASP A 188 -23.31 -43.60 4.52
C ASP A 188 -22.62 -42.31 5.04
N GLY A 189 -23.28 -41.15 4.89
CA GLY A 189 -22.76 -39.83 5.31
C GLY A 189 -21.81 -39.20 4.32
N ILE A 190 -21.89 -39.52 3.04
CA ILE A 190 -21.14 -38.89 1.96
C ILE A 190 -21.98 -37.76 1.34
N ASP A 191 -21.59 -36.52 1.53
CA ASP A 191 -22.33 -35.32 1.10
C ASP A 191 -22.11 -34.99 -0.37
N GLY A 192 -20.95 -35.34 -0.92
CA GLY A 192 -20.60 -35.10 -2.32
C GLY A 192 -19.37 -35.89 -2.78
N ILE A 193 -19.25 -36.05 -4.08
CA ILE A 193 -18.12 -36.73 -4.71
C ILE A 193 -17.47 -35.78 -5.73
N ILE A 194 -16.17 -35.63 -5.66
CA ILE A 194 -15.34 -34.91 -6.63
C ILE A 194 -14.43 -35.90 -7.33
N HIS A 195 -14.42 -35.88 -8.64
CA HIS A 195 -13.49 -36.66 -9.48
C HIS A 195 -12.30 -35.73 -9.84
N GLU A 196 -11.14 -36.03 -9.24
CA GLU A 196 -9.92 -35.20 -9.39
C GLU A 196 -9.30 -35.29 -10.80
N ASP A 197 -9.58 -36.37 -11.53
CA ASP A 197 -9.04 -36.58 -12.87
C ASP A 197 -10.16 -36.87 -13.89
N LYS A 198 -10.07 -36.20 -15.06
CA LYS A 198 -10.95 -36.46 -16.21
C LYS A 198 -10.54 -37.70 -17.01
N LEU A 199 -9.42 -38.29 -16.69
CA LEU A 199 -8.89 -39.47 -17.39
C LEU A 199 -9.19 -40.78 -16.67
N GLY A 200 -9.97 -40.74 -15.58
CA GLY A 200 -10.66 -41.86 -14.95
C GLY A 200 -9.81 -42.79 -14.17
#